data_ae8ef03aa0397ba02e8d72ec04c4614a
#
_entry.id   ae8ef03aa0397ba02e8d72ec04c4614a
#
_cell.length_a   1.000
_cell.length_b   1.000
_cell.length_c   1.000
_cell.angle_alpha   90.00
_cell.angle_beta   90.00
_cell.angle_gamma   90.00
#
_symmetry.space_group_name_H-M   'P 1'
#
loop_
_entity.id
_entity.type
_entity.pdbx_description
1 polymer ?
#
loop_
_entity_poly.entity_id
_entity_poly.type
_entity_poly.pdbx_seq_one_letter_code
_entity_poly.pdbx_strand_id
1 'polypeptide(L)'
;EIIAMTSFLYTGLRTAELLAGRRLSVWWMALPAAGMAASRAFSHGGSAEELLLPFLAAALFSLVRALHSPGAKPLRAVCVQGLLAGCALWLKYTVLGFYLAWVVVLEALYLRRGWLAQLGRSVGAYLGGMALATLPWVVYFGVHGALGDWFTAYFYDNLFLYKGEGGGLPALAQHLWWAVRDGLPAALLLAAFLLWALLTRRFAAAGGVAALAAGLAATSLTGGYLVYYGLVLAVFRSEE
;
A
#
# COMPACT_ATOMS: atom_id res chain seq x y z
N GLU A 1 -15.09 -9.61 -3.68
CA GLU A 1 -13.78 -10.29 -3.64
C GLU A 1 -13.24 -10.55 -5.05
N ILE A 2 -13.95 -11.29 -5.94
CA ILE A 2 -13.48 -11.64 -7.30
C ILE A 2 -12.99 -10.41 -8.08
N ILE A 3 -13.77 -9.32 -8.08
CA ILE A 3 -13.39 -8.07 -8.76
C ILE A 3 -12.12 -7.48 -8.14
N ALA A 4 -12.02 -7.47 -6.81
CA ALA A 4 -10.86 -6.94 -6.11
C ALA A 4 -9.60 -7.76 -6.43
N MET A 5 -9.69 -9.10 -6.34
CA MET A 5 -8.60 -10.01 -6.65
C MET A 5 -8.16 -9.93 -8.11
N THR A 6 -9.12 -9.92 -9.04
CA THR A 6 -8.81 -9.78 -10.47
C THR A 6 -8.11 -8.45 -10.76
N SER A 7 -8.60 -7.35 -10.16
CA SER A 7 -8.01 -6.03 -10.32
C SER A 7 -6.60 -5.96 -9.73
N PHE A 8 -6.39 -6.58 -8.57
CA PHE A 8 -5.08 -6.71 -7.93
C PHE A 8 -4.10 -7.47 -8.83
N LEU A 9 -4.45 -8.68 -9.26
CA LEU A 9 -3.59 -9.53 -10.09
C LEU A 9 -3.29 -8.86 -11.44
N TYR A 10 -4.29 -8.27 -12.08
CA TYR A 10 -4.09 -7.55 -13.33
C TYR A 10 -3.16 -6.34 -13.18
N THR A 11 -3.33 -5.56 -12.13
CA THR A 11 -2.46 -4.41 -11.86
C THR A 11 -1.04 -4.85 -11.54
N GLY A 12 -0.88 -5.96 -10.83
CA GLY A 12 0.41 -6.62 -10.60
C GLY A 12 1.09 -7.01 -11.92
N LEU A 13 0.36 -7.70 -12.81
CA LEU A 13 0.87 -8.04 -14.14
C LEU A 13 1.32 -6.79 -14.92
N ARG A 14 0.55 -5.69 -14.88
CA ARG A 14 0.94 -4.43 -15.53
C ARG A 14 2.19 -3.81 -14.93
N THR A 15 2.39 -3.98 -13.60
CA THR A 15 3.62 -3.53 -12.93
C THR A 15 4.82 -4.35 -13.40
N ALA A 16 4.66 -5.67 -13.46
CA ALA A 16 5.70 -6.58 -13.96
C ALA A 16 6.07 -6.30 -15.43
N GLU A 17 5.07 -6.08 -16.31
CA GLU A 17 5.32 -5.68 -17.71
C GLU A 17 6.13 -4.38 -17.81
N LEU A 18 5.83 -3.40 -16.96
CA LEU A 18 6.54 -2.12 -16.95
C LEU A 18 8.01 -2.29 -16.53
N LEU A 19 8.27 -3.15 -15.56
CA LEU A 19 9.63 -3.45 -15.08
C LEU A 19 10.41 -4.34 -16.07
N ALA A 20 9.75 -5.34 -16.66
CA ALA A 20 10.35 -6.23 -17.65
C ALA A 20 10.58 -5.53 -19.00
N GLY A 21 9.91 -4.43 -19.29
CA GLY A 21 9.95 -3.73 -20.57
C GLY A 21 9.33 -4.52 -21.75
N ARG A 22 8.50 -5.54 -21.44
CA ARG A 22 7.83 -6.40 -22.44
C ARG A 22 6.44 -6.81 -21.97
N ARG A 23 5.60 -7.20 -22.93
CA ARG A 23 4.30 -7.79 -22.61
C ARG A 23 4.48 -9.18 -22.01
N LEU A 24 3.72 -9.48 -21.00
CA LEU A 24 3.65 -10.77 -20.35
C LEU A 24 2.32 -11.45 -20.65
N SER A 25 2.30 -12.78 -20.68
CA SER A 25 1.06 -13.53 -20.81
C SER A 25 0.20 -13.39 -19.56
N VAL A 26 -1.12 -13.31 -19.72
CA VAL A 26 -2.08 -13.28 -18.60
C VAL A 26 -1.98 -14.51 -17.70
N TRP A 27 -1.45 -15.62 -18.21
CA TRP A 27 -1.20 -16.82 -17.42
C TRP A 27 -0.19 -16.63 -16.28
N TRP A 28 0.67 -15.62 -16.38
CA TRP A 28 1.54 -15.24 -15.27
C TRP A 28 0.78 -14.83 -14.01
N MET A 29 -0.49 -14.41 -14.13
CA MET A 29 -1.34 -14.12 -12.96
C MET A 29 -1.66 -15.38 -12.14
N ALA A 30 -1.56 -16.57 -12.72
CA ALA A 30 -1.81 -17.83 -12.02
C ALA A 30 -0.80 -18.08 -10.89
N LEU A 31 0.45 -17.68 -11.08
CA LEU A 31 1.51 -17.87 -10.07
C LEU A 31 1.24 -17.09 -8.77
N PRO A 32 1.04 -15.75 -8.79
CA PRO A 32 0.67 -15.02 -7.58
C PRO A 32 -0.69 -15.47 -7.02
N ALA A 33 -1.67 -15.82 -7.86
CA ALA A 33 -2.96 -16.33 -7.39
C ALA A 33 -2.81 -17.64 -6.60
N ALA A 34 -2.07 -18.61 -7.15
CA ALA A 34 -1.81 -19.88 -6.48
C ALA A 34 -1.06 -19.69 -5.15
N GLY A 35 -0.05 -18.85 -5.15
CA GLY A 35 0.69 -18.61 -3.94
C GLY A 35 -0.13 -17.82 -2.88
N MET A 36 -1.07 -16.93 -3.26
CA MET A 36 -2.00 -16.32 -2.32
C MET A 36 -2.93 -17.39 -1.71
N ALA A 37 -3.51 -18.23 -2.56
CA ALA A 37 -4.35 -19.33 -2.11
C ALA A 37 -3.60 -20.30 -1.17
N ALA A 38 -2.29 -20.47 -1.35
CA ALA A 38 -1.45 -21.29 -0.50
C ALA A 38 -0.96 -20.58 0.77
N SER A 39 -1.19 -19.26 0.92
CA SER A 39 -0.75 -18.52 2.09
C SER A 39 -1.76 -18.63 3.24
N ARG A 40 -1.26 -18.72 4.48
CA ARG A 40 -2.12 -18.71 5.68
C ARG A 40 -2.87 -17.39 5.83
N ALA A 41 -2.30 -16.29 5.35
CA ALA A 41 -2.91 -14.98 5.40
C ALA A 41 -4.23 -14.88 4.60
N PHE A 42 -4.41 -15.73 3.58
CA PHE A 42 -5.61 -15.78 2.73
C PHE A 42 -6.70 -16.75 3.25
N SER A 43 -6.46 -17.42 4.36
CA SER A 43 -7.36 -18.49 4.86
C SER A 43 -8.72 -18.01 5.39
N HIS A 44 -8.87 -16.72 5.68
CA HIS A 44 -10.05 -16.19 6.35
C HIS A 44 -11.13 -15.62 5.42
N GLY A 45 -10.78 -15.19 4.20
CA GLY A 45 -11.69 -14.60 3.22
C GLY A 45 -12.44 -13.34 3.72
N GLY A 46 -12.79 -12.42 2.80
CA GLY A 46 -13.63 -11.26 3.11
C GLY A 46 -13.02 -10.21 4.05
N SER A 47 -11.70 -10.18 4.19
CA SER A 47 -11.02 -9.22 5.05
C SER A 47 -10.93 -7.83 4.39
N ALA A 48 -10.79 -6.78 5.21
CA ALA A 48 -10.55 -5.43 4.72
C ALA A 48 -9.24 -5.35 3.91
N GLU A 49 -8.25 -6.19 4.26
CA GLU A 49 -6.99 -6.31 3.56
C GLU A 49 -7.17 -6.77 2.12
N GLU A 50 -8.04 -7.74 1.87
CA GLU A 50 -8.34 -8.21 0.51
C GLU A 50 -8.94 -7.11 -0.36
N LEU A 51 -9.85 -6.31 0.21
CA LEU A 51 -10.46 -5.17 -0.49
C LEU A 51 -9.44 -4.05 -0.76
N LEU A 52 -8.39 -3.95 0.05
CA LEU A 52 -7.33 -2.95 -0.11
C LEU A 52 -6.26 -3.34 -1.12
N LEU A 53 -6.07 -4.62 -1.41
CA LEU A 53 -5.04 -5.09 -2.35
C LEU A 53 -5.03 -4.36 -3.70
N PRO A 54 -6.16 -4.18 -4.41
CA PRO A 54 -6.17 -3.44 -5.66
C PRO A 54 -5.75 -1.98 -5.50
N PHE A 55 -6.04 -1.34 -4.36
CA PHE A 55 -5.66 0.04 -4.09
C PHE A 55 -4.15 0.15 -3.87
N LEU A 56 -3.58 -0.76 -3.09
CA LEU A 56 -2.14 -0.84 -2.86
C LEU A 56 -1.39 -1.17 -4.16
N ALA A 57 -1.89 -2.11 -4.97
CA ALA A 57 -1.32 -2.43 -6.27
C ALA A 57 -1.36 -1.25 -7.24
N ALA A 58 -2.46 -0.50 -7.28
CA ALA A 58 -2.58 0.71 -8.11
C ALA A 58 -1.58 1.79 -7.67
N ALA A 59 -1.34 1.94 -6.36
CA ALA A 59 -0.36 2.88 -5.85
C ALA A 59 1.07 2.42 -6.18
N LEU A 60 1.40 1.13 -6.02
CA LEU A 60 2.69 0.56 -6.41
C LEU A 60 2.95 0.77 -7.91
N PHE A 61 2.02 0.38 -8.78
CA PHE A 61 2.11 0.59 -10.22
C PHE A 61 2.34 2.06 -10.57
N SER A 62 1.58 2.94 -9.91
CA SER A 62 1.68 4.39 -10.08
C SER A 62 3.07 4.91 -9.71
N LEU A 63 3.67 4.42 -8.61
CA LEU A 63 5.01 4.81 -8.18
C LEU A 63 6.08 4.29 -9.14
N VAL A 64 6.05 3.01 -9.48
CA VAL A 64 7.00 2.41 -10.43
C VAL A 64 6.97 3.17 -11.76
N ARG A 65 5.78 3.48 -12.26
CA ARG A 65 5.62 4.29 -13.47
C ARG A 65 6.21 5.70 -13.32
N ALA A 66 6.11 6.34 -12.13
CA ALA A 66 6.72 7.64 -11.89
C ALA A 66 8.24 7.59 -11.91
N LEU A 67 8.82 6.53 -11.34
CA LEU A 67 10.27 6.33 -11.32
C LEU A 67 10.85 6.11 -12.71
N HIS A 68 10.09 5.48 -13.62
CA HIS A 68 10.50 5.24 -15.01
C HIS A 68 10.14 6.39 -15.97
N SER A 69 9.29 7.33 -15.57
CA SER A 69 8.87 8.44 -16.44
C SER A 69 9.84 9.60 -16.38
N PRO A 70 10.20 10.22 -17.54
CA PRO A 70 11.07 11.41 -17.55
C PRO A 70 10.36 12.68 -17.04
N GLY A 71 9.03 12.71 -17.05
CA GLY A 71 8.21 13.87 -16.68
C GLY A 71 7.54 13.76 -15.32
N ALA A 72 7.05 14.90 -14.82
CA ALA A 72 6.23 14.93 -13.61
C ALA A 72 4.89 14.23 -13.84
N LYS A 73 4.34 13.64 -12.77
CA LYS A 73 2.99 13.08 -12.83
C LYS A 73 1.95 14.19 -12.98
N PRO A 74 0.90 13.97 -13.79
CA PRO A 74 -0.23 14.88 -13.84
C PRO A 74 -0.92 14.94 -12.46
N LEU A 75 -1.29 16.14 -12.01
CA LEU A 75 -1.90 16.35 -10.68
C LEU A 75 -3.15 15.49 -10.46
N ARG A 76 -3.95 15.25 -11.52
CA ARG A 76 -5.10 14.34 -11.46
C ARG A 76 -4.73 12.93 -11.02
N ALA A 77 -3.58 12.42 -11.48
CA ALA A 77 -3.12 11.09 -11.09
C ALA A 77 -2.65 11.06 -9.64
N VAL A 78 -2.05 12.14 -9.13
CA VAL A 78 -1.69 12.29 -7.72
C VAL A 78 -2.94 12.43 -6.85
N CYS A 79 -3.94 13.19 -7.29
CA CYS A 79 -5.23 13.30 -6.62
C CYS A 79 -5.95 11.94 -6.51
N VAL A 80 -5.92 11.11 -7.56
CA VAL A 80 -6.46 9.74 -7.52
C VAL A 80 -5.73 8.90 -6.45
N GLN A 81 -4.40 9.03 -6.32
CA GLN A 81 -3.68 8.33 -5.26
C GLN A 81 -4.07 8.83 -3.87
N GLY A 82 -4.30 10.12 -3.71
CA GLY A 82 -4.89 10.69 -2.50
C GLY A 82 -6.28 10.16 -2.19
N LEU A 83 -7.14 10.03 -3.21
CA LEU A 83 -8.46 9.44 -3.07
C LEU A 83 -8.38 7.98 -2.60
N LEU A 84 -7.50 7.18 -3.20
CA LEU A 84 -7.27 5.78 -2.78
C LEU A 84 -6.72 5.70 -1.35
N ALA A 85 -5.81 6.60 -0.97
CA ALA A 85 -5.32 6.72 0.40
C ALA A 85 -6.42 7.09 1.39
N GLY A 86 -7.32 8.00 1.02
CA GLY A 86 -8.49 8.35 1.82
C GLY A 86 -9.48 7.19 1.96
N CYS A 87 -9.74 6.44 0.88
CA CYS A 87 -10.53 5.21 0.97
C CYS A 87 -9.87 4.17 1.88
N ALA A 88 -8.54 4.01 1.76
CA ALA A 88 -7.78 3.11 2.63
C ALA A 88 -7.82 3.56 4.10
N LEU A 89 -7.76 4.86 4.37
CA LEU A 89 -7.94 5.43 5.71
C LEU A 89 -9.24 4.92 6.35
N TRP A 90 -10.36 4.98 5.63
CA TRP A 90 -11.68 4.63 6.16
C TRP A 90 -11.97 3.13 6.15
N LEU A 91 -11.28 2.34 5.34
CA LEU A 91 -11.34 0.88 5.38
C LEU A 91 -10.45 0.31 6.48
N LYS A 92 -9.18 0.76 6.54
CA LYS A 92 -8.20 0.31 7.53
C LYS A 92 -7.01 1.28 7.60
N TYR A 93 -7.01 2.15 8.59
CA TYR A 93 -5.98 3.19 8.76
C TYR A 93 -4.54 2.62 8.89
N THR A 94 -4.39 1.37 9.31
CA THR A 94 -3.08 0.74 9.50
C THR A 94 -2.27 0.59 8.21
N VAL A 95 -2.88 0.72 7.03
CA VAL A 95 -2.15 0.71 5.74
C VAL A 95 -1.70 2.10 5.28
N LEU A 96 -2.02 3.16 6.03
CA LEU A 96 -1.65 4.53 5.65
C LEU A 96 -0.14 4.75 5.55
N GLY A 97 0.66 4.00 6.30
CA GLY A 97 2.11 4.08 6.18
C GLY A 97 2.63 3.76 4.78
N PHE A 98 1.97 2.85 4.06
CA PHE A 98 2.26 2.59 2.66
C PHE A 98 2.03 3.84 1.79
N TYR A 99 0.90 4.51 1.97
CA TYR A 99 0.56 5.71 1.20
C TYR A 99 1.39 6.93 1.59
N LEU A 100 1.76 7.05 2.87
CA LEU A 100 2.70 8.07 3.32
C LEU A 100 4.08 7.87 2.66
N ALA A 101 4.57 6.62 2.65
CA ALA A 101 5.82 6.29 1.96
C ALA A 101 5.73 6.57 0.46
N TRP A 102 4.57 6.30 -0.18
CA TRP A 102 4.34 6.62 -1.59
C TRP A 102 4.54 8.11 -1.88
N VAL A 103 3.91 8.99 -1.07
CA VAL A 103 4.08 10.44 -1.20
C VAL A 103 5.52 10.85 -0.97
N VAL A 104 6.14 10.38 0.11
CA VAL A 104 7.53 10.73 0.45
C VAL A 104 8.49 10.35 -0.69
N VAL A 105 8.34 9.17 -1.28
CA VAL A 105 9.19 8.74 -2.40
C VAL A 105 8.95 9.60 -3.65
N LEU A 106 7.69 9.93 -3.96
CA LEU A 106 7.35 10.80 -5.09
C LEU A 106 7.93 12.20 -4.91
N GLU A 107 7.77 12.78 -3.72
CA GLU A 107 8.25 14.12 -3.42
C GLU A 107 9.79 14.16 -3.36
N ALA A 108 10.43 13.13 -2.85
CA ALA A 108 11.89 12.99 -2.91
C ALA A 108 12.39 12.90 -4.36
N LEU A 109 11.64 12.24 -5.26
CA LEU A 109 11.93 12.22 -6.68
C LEU A 109 11.84 13.62 -7.30
N TYR A 110 10.79 14.40 -6.97
CA TYR A 110 10.61 15.76 -7.46
C TYR A 110 11.70 16.69 -6.93
N LEU A 111 12.05 16.55 -5.65
CA LEU A 111 13.15 17.32 -5.04
C LEU A 111 14.48 17.03 -5.73
N ARG A 112 14.82 15.76 -5.97
CA ARG A 112 16.04 15.38 -6.70
C ARG A 112 16.09 15.89 -8.14
N ARG A 113 14.93 16.09 -8.77
CA ARG A 113 14.81 16.64 -10.14
C ARG A 113 14.70 18.15 -10.18
N GLY A 114 14.72 18.85 -9.04
CA GLY A 114 14.58 20.30 -8.94
C GLY A 114 13.17 20.84 -9.25
N TRP A 115 12.15 19.97 -9.19
CA TRP A 115 10.77 20.34 -9.54
C TRP A 115 9.99 20.89 -8.34
N LEU A 116 10.51 21.92 -7.68
CA LEU A 116 9.95 22.46 -6.43
C LEU A 116 8.52 22.96 -6.55
N ALA A 117 8.15 23.60 -7.67
CA ALA A 117 6.78 24.04 -7.91
C ALA A 117 5.80 22.85 -8.04
N GLN A 118 6.26 21.73 -8.56
CA GLN A 118 5.46 20.52 -8.69
C GLN A 118 5.27 19.84 -7.33
N LEU A 119 6.26 19.90 -6.45
CA LEU A 119 6.22 19.35 -5.10
C LEU A 119 5.01 19.88 -4.32
N GLY A 120 4.88 21.20 -4.17
CA GLY A 120 3.75 21.79 -3.44
C GLY A 120 2.39 21.49 -4.08
N ARG A 121 2.32 21.48 -5.42
CA ARG A 121 1.09 21.15 -6.16
C ARG A 121 0.70 19.70 -5.99
N SER A 122 1.64 18.77 -5.97
CA SER A 122 1.37 17.34 -5.80
C SER A 122 0.90 17.03 -4.38
N VAL A 123 1.51 17.61 -3.35
CA VAL A 123 1.02 17.48 -1.96
C VAL A 123 -0.42 18.00 -1.86
N GLY A 124 -0.72 19.19 -2.40
CA GLY A 124 -2.08 19.73 -2.41
C GLY A 124 -3.08 18.85 -3.15
N ALA A 125 -2.71 18.30 -4.32
CA ALA A 125 -3.55 17.39 -5.07
C ALA A 125 -3.81 16.08 -4.32
N TYR A 126 -2.79 15.54 -3.64
CA TYR A 126 -2.91 14.33 -2.84
C TYR A 126 -3.85 14.53 -1.65
N LEU A 127 -3.64 15.59 -0.87
CA LEU A 127 -4.50 15.92 0.27
C LEU A 127 -5.93 16.24 -0.17
N GLY A 128 -6.10 16.89 -1.32
CA GLY A 128 -7.40 17.12 -1.93
C GLY A 128 -8.14 15.81 -2.27
N GLY A 129 -7.41 14.82 -2.79
CA GLY A 129 -7.94 13.47 -3.02
C GLY A 129 -8.38 12.79 -1.73
N MET A 130 -7.56 12.84 -0.66
CA MET A 130 -7.92 12.30 0.65
C MET A 130 -9.17 13.00 1.23
N ALA A 131 -9.24 14.33 1.11
CA ALA A 131 -10.39 15.09 1.57
C ALA A 131 -11.67 14.69 0.82
N LEU A 132 -11.59 14.47 -0.51
CA LEU A 132 -12.72 13.98 -1.31
C LEU A 132 -13.23 12.61 -0.84
N ALA A 133 -12.35 11.69 -0.46
CA ALA A 133 -12.75 10.38 0.09
C ALA A 133 -13.37 10.51 1.49
N THR A 134 -12.96 11.50 2.25
CA THR A 134 -13.42 11.75 3.63
C THR A 134 -14.75 12.48 3.66
N LEU A 135 -15.02 13.33 2.67
CA LEU A 135 -16.19 14.22 2.63
C LEU A 135 -17.53 13.50 2.83
N PRO A 136 -17.83 12.34 2.20
CA PRO A 136 -19.09 11.63 2.42
C PRO A 136 -19.31 11.24 3.89
N TRP A 137 -18.26 10.84 4.59
CA TRP A 137 -18.31 10.48 6.02
C TRP A 137 -18.56 11.70 6.90
N VAL A 138 -17.84 12.79 6.64
CA VAL A 138 -18.05 14.06 7.37
C VAL A 138 -19.47 14.56 7.19
N VAL A 139 -20.00 14.51 5.97
CA VAL A 139 -21.39 14.92 5.69
C VAL A 139 -22.38 14.01 6.41
N TYR A 140 -22.21 12.68 6.30
CA TYR A 140 -23.11 11.71 6.93
C TYR A 140 -23.15 11.89 8.44
N PHE A 141 -22.01 11.83 9.11
CA PHE A 141 -21.94 11.98 10.57
C PHE A 141 -22.28 13.41 11.04
N GLY A 142 -21.99 14.42 10.21
CA GLY A 142 -22.35 15.81 10.49
C GLY A 142 -23.85 16.03 10.54
N VAL A 143 -24.58 15.52 9.55
CA VAL A 143 -26.06 15.63 9.50
C VAL A 143 -26.72 14.88 10.68
N HIS A 144 -26.10 13.79 11.14
CA HIS A 144 -26.62 13.01 12.27
C HIS A 144 -26.12 13.51 13.65
N GLY A 145 -25.36 14.60 13.70
CA GLY A 145 -24.79 15.16 14.95
C GLY A 145 -23.77 14.24 15.65
N ALA A 146 -23.20 13.25 14.92
CA ALA A 146 -22.38 12.17 15.48
C ALA A 146 -20.88 12.28 15.10
N LEU A 147 -20.39 13.47 14.70
CA LEU A 147 -18.97 13.67 14.34
C LEU A 147 -18.01 13.33 15.48
N GLY A 148 -18.38 13.71 16.73
CA GLY A 148 -17.56 13.42 17.91
C GLY A 148 -17.46 11.92 18.17
N ASP A 149 -18.59 11.23 18.13
CA ASP A 149 -18.67 9.78 18.37
C ASP A 149 -17.89 9.01 17.29
N TRP A 150 -18.06 9.43 16.03
CA TRP A 150 -17.30 8.86 14.91
C TRP A 150 -15.79 9.03 15.07
N PHE A 151 -15.34 10.25 15.42
CA PHE A 151 -13.92 10.51 15.67
C PHE A 151 -13.39 9.67 16.84
N THR A 152 -14.14 9.60 17.94
CA THR A 152 -13.78 8.82 19.11
C THR A 152 -13.68 7.34 18.78
N ALA A 153 -14.72 6.75 18.20
CA ALA A 153 -14.75 5.33 17.89
C ALA A 153 -13.68 4.93 16.84
N TYR A 154 -13.44 5.77 15.83
CA TYR A 154 -12.51 5.42 14.77
C TYR A 154 -11.05 5.70 15.10
N PHE A 155 -10.74 6.82 15.75
CA PHE A 155 -9.35 7.21 16.04
C PHE A 155 -8.99 6.97 17.50
N TYR A 156 -9.73 7.55 18.44
CA TYR A 156 -9.35 7.50 19.85
C TYR A 156 -9.34 6.06 20.37
N ASP A 157 -10.41 5.32 20.19
CA ASP A 157 -10.53 3.95 20.69
C ASP A 157 -9.49 3.03 20.03
N ASN A 158 -9.28 3.15 18.72
CA ASN A 158 -8.30 2.34 18.00
C ASN A 158 -6.84 2.68 18.36
N LEU A 159 -6.54 3.93 18.65
CA LEU A 159 -5.16 4.34 18.96
C LEU A 159 -4.79 4.20 20.43
N PHE A 160 -5.77 4.32 21.33
CA PHE A 160 -5.51 4.39 22.76
C PHE A 160 -6.13 3.25 23.58
N LEU A 161 -7.32 2.76 23.22
CA LEU A 161 -7.99 1.70 23.98
C LEU A 161 -7.67 0.29 23.45
N TYR A 162 -7.61 0.12 22.13
CA TYR A 162 -7.32 -1.20 21.53
C TYR A 162 -5.83 -1.46 21.29
N LYS A 163 -4.95 -0.65 21.90
CA LYS A 163 -3.52 -0.97 21.91
C LYS A 163 -3.31 -2.26 22.69
N GLY A 164 -2.91 -3.33 21.99
CA GLY A 164 -2.47 -4.57 22.63
C GLY A 164 -1.34 -4.30 23.63
N GLU A 165 -1.36 -5.03 24.74
CA GLU A 165 -0.28 -5.02 25.72
C GLU A 165 1.02 -5.46 25.05
N GLY A 166 2.06 -4.62 25.10
CA GLY A 166 3.40 -4.95 24.56
C GLY A 166 3.78 -4.16 23.33
N GLY A 167 3.94 -2.82 23.49
CA GLY A 167 4.60 -1.99 22.48
C GLY A 167 6.12 -2.07 22.60
N GLY A 168 6.83 -1.75 21.51
CA GLY A 168 8.29 -1.62 21.48
C GLY A 168 8.93 -2.44 20.37
N LEU A 169 10.24 -2.29 20.22
CA LEU A 169 11.01 -2.98 19.18
C LEU A 169 10.90 -4.51 19.22
N PRO A 170 10.88 -5.18 20.39
CA PRO A 170 10.71 -6.64 20.42
C PRO A 170 9.36 -7.10 19.86
N ALA A 171 8.26 -6.42 20.22
CA ALA A 171 6.94 -6.75 19.70
C ALA A 171 6.85 -6.52 18.19
N LEU A 172 7.40 -5.40 17.69
CA LEU A 172 7.49 -5.13 16.26
C LEU A 172 8.27 -6.21 15.51
N ALA A 173 9.41 -6.63 16.04
CA ALA A 173 10.21 -7.71 15.45
C ALA A 173 9.46 -9.04 15.42
N GLN A 174 8.72 -9.36 16.48
CA GLN A 174 7.88 -10.55 16.55
C GLN A 174 6.72 -10.51 15.55
N HIS A 175 6.03 -9.38 15.44
CA HIS A 175 4.94 -9.20 14.48
C HIS A 175 5.47 -9.25 13.04
N LEU A 176 6.62 -8.67 12.76
CA LEU A 176 7.28 -8.77 11.46
C LEU A 176 7.61 -10.22 11.12
N TRP A 177 8.17 -10.97 12.08
CA TRP A 177 8.42 -12.40 11.90
C TRP A 177 7.14 -13.18 11.56
N TRP A 178 6.06 -12.95 12.30
CA TRP A 178 4.77 -13.59 12.03
C TRP A 178 4.21 -13.21 10.65
N ALA A 179 4.28 -11.93 10.27
CA ALA A 179 3.83 -11.47 8.95
C ALA A 179 4.62 -12.13 7.82
N VAL A 180 5.95 -12.25 7.96
CA VAL A 180 6.81 -12.94 6.99
C VAL A 180 6.47 -14.43 6.94
N ARG A 181 6.30 -15.10 8.08
CA ARG A 181 5.94 -16.52 8.15
C ARG A 181 4.59 -16.80 7.50
N ASP A 182 3.58 -16.01 7.81
CA ASP A 182 2.20 -16.24 7.35
C ASP A 182 2.01 -15.80 5.90
N GLY A 183 2.77 -14.77 5.45
CA GLY A 183 2.86 -14.31 4.07
C GLY A 183 4.16 -14.74 3.35
N LEU A 184 4.73 -15.91 3.70
CA LEU A 184 6.05 -16.34 3.21
C LEU A 184 6.24 -16.25 1.70
N PRO A 185 5.29 -16.69 0.85
CA PRO A 185 5.47 -16.55 -0.59
C PRO A 185 5.65 -15.09 -1.05
N ALA A 186 4.87 -14.17 -0.47
CA ALA A 186 4.96 -12.74 -0.80
C ALA A 186 6.28 -12.14 -0.29
N ALA A 187 6.73 -12.52 0.92
CA ALA A 187 7.99 -12.08 1.49
C ALA A 187 9.19 -12.54 0.66
N LEU A 188 9.18 -13.78 0.17
CA LEU A 188 10.22 -14.32 -0.71
C LEU A 188 10.27 -13.56 -2.04
N LEU A 189 9.13 -13.26 -2.65
CA LEU A 189 9.08 -12.50 -3.89
C LEU A 189 9.53 -11.05 -3.72
N LEU A 190 9.18 -10.41 -2.61
CA LEU A 190 9.69 -9.09 -2.28
C LEU A 190 11.22 -9.11 -2.13
N ALA A 191 11.77 -10.10 -1.43
CA ALA A 191 13.21 -10.26 -1.26
C ALA A 191 13.90 -10.52 -2.61
N ALA A 192 13.33 -11.38 -3.45
CA ALA A 192 13.84 -11.68 -4.81
C ALA A 192 13.82 -10.42 -5.70
N PHE A 193 12.72 -9.64 -5.67
CA PHE A 193 12.63 -8.37 -6.38
C PHE A 193 13.72 -7.38 -5.91
N LEU A 194 13.86 -7.19 -4.61
CA LEU A 194 14.86 -6.25 -4.08
C LEU A 194 16.28 -6.68 -4.47
N LEU A 195 16.58 -7.97 -4.39
CA LEU A 195 17.87 -8.53 -4.82
C LEU A 195 18.09 -8.30 -6.33
N TRP A 196 17.10 -8.66 -7.17
CA TRP A 196 17.16 -8.43 -8.61
C TRP A 196 17.37 -6.95 -8.94
N ALA A 197 16.62 -6.04 -8.31
CA ALA A 197 16.72 -4.60 -8.54
C ALA A 197 18.09 -4.04 -8.11
N LEU A 198 18.69 -4.57 -7.05
CA LEU A 198 20.05 -4.22 -6.61
C LEU A 198 21.09 -4.75 -7.60
N LEU A 199 21.00 -6.02 -8.01
CA LEU A 199 21.92 -6.65 -8.97
C LEU A 199 21.87 -5.96 -10.35
N THR A 200 20.70 -5.54 -10.78
CA THR A 200 20.50 -4.80 -12.04
C THR A 200 20.68 -3.28 -11.91
N ARG A 201 21.15 -2.81 -10.75
CA ARG A 201 21.40 -1.40 -10.43
C ARG A 201 20.17 -0.49 -10.57
N ARG A 202 18.97 -1.03 -10.37
CA ARG A 202 17.70 -0.28 -10.37
C ARG A 202 17.41 0.30 -8.98
N PHE A 203 18.36 1.04 -8.41
CA PHE A 203 18.33 1.53 -7.02
C PHE A 203 17.08 2.36 -6.69
N ALA A 204 16.56 3.13 -7.65
CA ALA A 204 15.36 3.93 -7.42
C ALA A 204 14.12 3.03 -7.22
N ALA A 205 14.00 1.95 -8.00
CA ALA A 205 12.90 0.99 -7.85
C ALA A 205 13.04 0.21 -6.53
N ALA A 206 14.26 -0.29 -6.23
CA ALA A 206 14.53 -0.99 -4.97
C ALA A 206 14.21 -0.11 -3.76
N GLY A 207 14.70 1.15 -3.75
CA GLY A 207 14.47 2.10 -2.66
C GLY A 207 12.99 2.48 -2.53
N GLY A 208 12.28 2.68 -3.64
CA GLY A 208 10.86 2.98 -3.64
C GLY A 208 10.01 1.84 -3.05
N VAL A 209 10.24 0.61 -3.52
CA VAL A 209 9.52 -0.58 -3.02
C VAL A 209 9.88 -0.85 -1.55
N ALA A 210 11.15 -0.75 -1.17
CA ALA A 210 11.56 -0.91 0.22
C ALA A 210 10.91 0.14 1.14
N ALA A 211 10.80 1.40 0.70
CA ALA A 211 10.12 2.45 1.45
C ALA A 211 8.63 2.15 1.63
N LEU A 212 7.94 1.68 0.58
CA LEU A 212 6.53 1.27 0.69
C LEU A 212 6.35 0.11 1.68
N ALA A 213 7.21 -0.91 1.59
CA ALA A 213 7.17 -2.05 2.51
C ALA A 213 7.46 -1.63 3.97
N ALA A 214 8.44 -0.76 4.18
CA ALA A 214 8.77 -0.22 5.50
C ALA A 214 7.63 0.64 6.07
N GLY A 215 7.02 1.52 5.25
CA GLY A 215 5.88 2.32 5.65
C GLY A 215 4.68 1.46 6.05
N LEU A 216 4.39 0.42 5.25
CA LEU A 216 3.34 -0.53 5.55
C LEU A 216 3.61 -1.25 6.88
N ALA A 217 4.82 -1.80 7.05
CA ALA A 217 5.21 -2.50 8.28
C ALA A 217 5.13 -1.58 9.51
N ALA A 218 5.58 -0.33 9.39
CA ALA A 218 5.59 0.62 10.50
C ALA A 218 4.18 0.93 11.04
N THR A 219 3.14 0.87 10.20
CA THR A 219 1.77 1.17 10.63
C THR A 219 0.92 -0.08 10.86
N SER A 220 1.14 -1.17 10.10
CA SER A 220 0.34 -2.40 10.24
C SER A 220 0.79 -3.29 11.39
N LEU A 221 2.07 -3.23 11.79
CA LEU A 221 2.64 -4.15 12.77
C LEU A 221 2.85 -3.52 14.17
N THR A 222 2.52 -2.25 14.35
CA THR A 222 2.68 -1.54 15.64
C THR A 222 1.56 -1.80 16.65
N GLY A 223 0.44 -2.39 16.20
CA GLY A 223 -0.68 -2.82 17.04
C GLY A 223 -0.65 -4.32 17.33
N GLY A 224 -1.82 -4.91 17.64
CA GLY A 224 -1.97 -6.37 17.72
C GLY A 224 -1.77 -7.02 16.34
N TYR A 225 -1.18 -8.21 16.31
CA TYR A 225 -1.00 -8.96 15.07
C TYR A 225 -2.15 -9.94 14.82
N LEU A 226 -2.70 -9.93 13.61
CA LEU A 226 -3.67 -10.92 13.12
C LEU A 226 -3.12 -11.59 11.85
N VAL A 227 -3.41 -12.89 11.69
CA VAL A 227 -2.83 -13.73 10.61
C VAL A 227 -2.99 -13.10 9.22
N TYR A 228 -4.13 -12.50 8.92
CA TYR A 228 -4.42 -11.86 7.65
C TYR A 228 -3.65 -10.54 7.41
N TYR A 229 -2.95 -9.99 8.39
CA TYR A 229 -2.06 -8.82 8.17
C TYR A 229 -0.89 -9.14 7.24
N GLY A 230 -0.49 -10.40 7.13
CA GLY A 230 0.48 -10.85 6.13
C GLY A 230 -0.02 -10.71 4.68
N LEU A 231 -1.34 -10.59 4.45
CA LEU A 231 -1.91 -10.48 3.11
C LEU A 231 -1.51 -9.20 2.40
N VAL A 232 -1.34 -8.08 3.12
CA VAL A 232 -0.94 -6.80 2.52
C VAL A 232 0.45 -6.86 1.88
N LEU A 233 1.31 -7.82 2.27
CA LEU A 233 2.58 -8.07 1.61
C LEU A 233 2.39 -8.61 0.19
N ALA A 234 1.22 -9.16 -0.14
CA ALA A 234 0.94 -9.67 -1.48
C ALA A 234 0.99 -8.59 -2.57
N VAL A 235 0.87 -7.29 -2.21
CA VAL A 235 1.01 -6.18 -3.16
C VAL A 235 2.40 -6.15 -3.82
N PHE A 236 3.44 -6.62 -3.11
CA PHE A 236 4.81 -6.66 -3.62
C PHE A 236 5.11 -7.91 -4.47
N ARG A 237 4.10 -8.70 -4.79
CA ARG A 237 4.22 -10.01 -5.43
C ARG A 237 4.22 -9.96 -6.95
N SER A 238 4.29 -8.79 -7.56
CA SER A 238 4.21 -8.63 -9.01
C SER A 238 5.59 -8.79 -9.68
N GLU A 239 6.26 -9.95 -9.55
CA GLU A 239 7.49 -10.16 -10.34
C GLU A 239 7.89 -11.62 -10.46
N GLU A 240 7.65 -12.22 -11.61
CA GLU A 240 8.61 -12.89 -12.52
C GLU A 240 7.96 -13.17 -13.85
#